data_2ffbc5ec7baac450e56bcae0a97bcb73
#
_entry.id   2ffbc5ec7baac450e56bcae0a97bcb73
#
_cell.length_a   1.000
_cell.length_b   1.000
_cell.length_c   1.000
_cell.angle_alpha   90.00
_cell.angle_beta   90.00
_cell.angle_gamma   90.00
#
_symmetry.space_group_name_H-M   'P 1'
#
loop_
_entity.id
_entity.type
_entity.pdbx_description
1 polymer ?
#
loop_
_entity_poly.entity_id
_entity_poly.type
_entity_poly.pdbx_seq_one_letter_code
_entity_poly.pdbx_strand_id
1 'polypeptide(L)'
;LKELGINAVELMPSYEFFEWTSLTEPAYVYPAPAEEKRVNYWGYGTKALYFAPKASYAASADAVAEFAEMVDALHENGIECLMEFCFAPGTPSGFALQVLHHWQLRYQIDGFHLVGDASLAEEASKDALLRKTKLIFLGFDGARIYQGKRPWFRNLGEHNQGYQYHIRRFLKGDEGSLSDFTYYLRRSPETH
;
A
#
# COMPACT_ATOMS: atom_id res chain seq x y z
N LEU A 1 -15.16 3.04 -14.38
CA LEU A 1 -15.00 2.92 -12.91
C LEU A 1 -16.21 3.52 -12.19
N LYS A 2 -16.58 4.77 -12.49
CA LYS A 2 -17.70 5.47 -11.84
C LYS A 2 -19.04 4.74 -11.99
N GLU A 3 -19.35 4.24 -13.18
CA GLU A 3 -20.57 3.46 -13.45
C GLU A 3 -20.66 2.15 -12.65
N LEU A 4 -19.51 1.61 -12.25
CA LEU A 4 -19.39 0.44 -11.37
C LEU A 4 -19.52 0.79 -9.88
N GLY A 5 -19.69 2.08 -9.54
CA GLY A 5 -19.78 2.54 -8.16
C GLY A 5 -18.44 2.55 -7.41
N ILE A 6 -17.33 2.54 -8.13
CA ILE A 6 -15.98 2.61 -7.54
C ILE A 6 -15.72 4.05 -7.09
N ASN A 7 -15.32 4.22 -5.84
CA ASN A 7 -15.00 5.50 -5.22
C ASN A 7 -13.52 5.66 -4.84
N ALA A 8 -12.73 4.61 -4.96
CA ALA A 8 -11.28 4.65 -4.77
C ALA A 8 -10.60 3.62 -5.66
N VAL A 9 -9.39 3.94 -6.12
CA VAL A 9 -8.49 3.01 -6.78
C VAL A 9 -7.20 2.92 -5.98
N GLU A 10 -6.63 1.73 -5.89
CA GLU A 10 -5.32 1.51 -5.33
C GLU A 10 -4.37 1.12 -6.46
N LEU A 11 -3.37 1.95 -6.67
CA LEU A 11 -2.32 1.69 -7.64
C LEU A 11 -1.23 0.86 -7.00
N MET A 12 -0.83 -0.21 -7.67
CA MET A 12 0.41 -0.91 -7.36
C MET A 12 1.60 0.05 -7.49
N PRO A 13 2.81 -0.31 -7.01
CA PRO A 13 3.96 0.58 -7.08
C PRO A 13 4.11 1.24 -8.44
N SER A 14 3.82 2.54 -8.49
CA SER A 14 3.87 3.37 -9.70
C SER A 14 5.01 4.38 -9.66
N TYR A 15 5.87 4.30 -8.64
CA TYR A 15 7.16 4.98 -8.61
C TYR A 15 8.19 4.27 -9.50
N GLU A 16 9.27 4.94 -9.88
CA GLU A 16 10.32 4.33 -10.71
C GLU A 16 11.08 3.26 -9.93
N PHE A 17 11.11 2.03 -10.45
CA PHE A 17 11.82 0.88 -9.88
C PHE A 17 12.58 0.13 -10.96
N PHE A 18 13.59 -0.64 -10.53
CA PHE A 18 14.35 -1.47 -11.46
C PHE A 18 13.54 -2.70 -11.88
N GLU A 19 13.37 -2.85 -13.17
CA GLU A 19 12.62 -3.96 -13.77
C GLU A 19 13.39 -5.29 -13.75
N TRP A 20 14.70 -5.21 -13.67
CA TRP A 20 15.55 -6.40 -13.62
C TRP A 20 16.01 -6.62 -12.18
N THR A 21 15.51 -7.67 -11.54
CA THR A 21 16.04 -8.13 -10.27
C THR A 21 17.04 -9.23 -10.50
N SER A 22 18.24 -9.10 -9.93
CA SER A 22 19.11 -10.26 -9.74
C SER A 22 18.54 -11.03 -8.53
N LEU A 23 18.44 -12.34 -8.65
CA LEU A 23 17.82 -13.22 -7.65
C LEU A 23 18.62 -13.38 -6.35
N THR A 24 19.73 -12.67 -6.22
CA THR A 24 20.47 -12.53 -4.97
C THR A 24 19.87 -11.49 -4.01
N GLU A 25 18.88 -10.71 -4.47
CA GLU A 25 18.18 -9.77 -3.61
C GLU A 25 16.94 -10.45 -3.01
N PRO A 26 16.69 -10.31 -1.70
CA PRO A 26 15.53 -10.91 -1.07
C PRO A 26 14.24 -10.34 -1.71
N ALA A 27 13.53 -11.19 -2.44
CA ALA A 27 12.18 -10.89 -2.88
C ALA A 27 11.26 -11.03 -1.67
N TYR A 28 10.65 -9.93 -1.25
CA TYR A 28 9.80 -9.89 -0.06
C TYR A 28 8.54 -10.75 -0.15
N VAL A 29 8.17 -11.22 -1.32
CA VAL A 29 6.87 -11.89 -1.52
C VAL A 29 7.00 -13.34 -1.97
N TYR A 30 8.02 -13.72 -2.73
CA TYR A 30 8.18 -15.12 -3.18
C TYR A 30 9.68 -15.48 -3.33
N PRO A 31 10.17 -16.53 -2.63
CA PRO A 31 11.52 -17.03 -2.85
C PRO A 31 11.63 -17.62 -4.26
N ALA A 32 12.59 -17.15 -5.03
CA ALA A 32 12.88 -17.63 -6.37
C ALA A 32 14.25 -18.35 -6.40
N PRO A 33 14.44 -19.36 -7.26
CA PRO A 33 15.74 -20.03 -7.41
C PRO A 33 16.82 -19.07 -7.89
N ALA A 34 18.03 -19.23 -7.38
CA ALA A 34 19.14 -18.26 -7.41
C ALA A 34 19.76 -17.89 -8.79
N GLU A 35 19.32 -18.47 -9.88
CA GLU A 35 20.04 -18.38 -11.16
C GLU A 35 19.30 -17.69 -12.33
N GLU A 36 18.07 -17.22 -12.14
CA GLU A 36 17.30 -16.60 -13.23
C GLU A 36 17.12 -15.09 -13.02
N LYS A 37 17.45 -14.28 -14.01
CA LYS A 37 17.03 -12.88 -14.07
C LYS A 37 15.54 -12.84 -14.34
N ARG A 38 14.76 -12.25 -13.42
CA ARG A 38 13.30 -12.08 -13.58
C ARG A 38 12.94 -10.63 -13.78
N VAL A 39 11.90 -10.40 -14.55
CA VAL A 39 11.30 -9.08 -14.68
C VAL A 39 10.48 -8.82 -13.41
N ASN A 40 10.75 -7.69 -12.77
CA ASN A 40 9.97 -7.20 -11.64
C ASN A 40 8.75 -6.45 -12.18
N TYR A 41 7.63 -7.14 -12.29
CA TYR A 41 6.36 -6.54 -12.75
C TYR A 41 5.63 -5.76 -11.65
N TRP A 42 5.94 -6.04 -10.38
CA TRP A 42 5.14 -5.57 -9.25
C TRP A 42 5.72 -4.35 -8.54
N GLY A 43 6.95 -3.99 -8.87
CA GLY A 43 7.63 -2.87 -8.24
C GLY A 43 8.14 -3.15 -6.82
N TYR A 44 8.03 -4.40 -6.34
CA TYR A 44 8.57 -4.78 -5.04
C TYR A 44 10.06 -5.06 -5.18
N GLY A 45 10.88 -4.34 -4.43
CA GLY A 45 12.32 -4.52 -4.48
C GLY A 45 13.07 -3.48 -3.66
N THR A 46 14.38 -3.68 -3.57
CA THR A 46 15.27 -2.82 -2.76
C THR A 46 15.80 -1.62 -3.54
N LYS A 47 15.64 -1.63 -4.88
CA LYS A 47 16.15 -0.57 -5.76
C LYS A 47 15.00 0.16 -6.43
N ALA A 48 14.71 1.35 -5.94
CA ALA A 48 13.69 2.22 -6.46
C ALA A 48 14.10 3.70 -6.37
N LEU A 49 13.60 4.49 -7.29
CA LEU A 49 13.64 5.94 -7.26
C LEU A 49 12.27 6.46 -6.83
N TYR A 50 12.04 6.44 -5.53
CA TYR A 50 10.72 6.67 -4.93
C TYR A 50 10.08 8.03 -5.23
N PHE A 51 10.82 9.02 -5.72
CA PHE A 51 10.32 10.39 -5.96
C PHE A 51 9.86 10.66 -7.41
N ALA A 52 9.89 9.65 -8.27
CA ALA A 52 9.49 9.82 -9.67
C ALA A 52 8.45 8.76 -10.07
N PRO A 53 7.43 9.13 -10.85
CA PRO A 53 6.55 8.15 -11.48
C PRO A 53 7.32 7.24 -12.44
N LYS A 54 6.80 6.02 -12.61
CA LYS A 54 7.40 5.01 -13.48
C LYS A 54 7.34 5.45 -14.95
N ALA A 55 8.50 5.74 -15.53
CA ALA A 55 8.60 6.26 -16.89
C ALA A 55 8.02 5.29 -17.94
N SER A 56 8.17 3.98 -17.75
CA SER A 56 7.65 2.98 -18.71
C SER A 56 6.11 2.83 -18.69
N TYR A 57 5.40 3.46 -17.75
CA TYR A 57 3.93 3.48 -17.72
C TYR A 57 3.34 4.67 -18.45
N ALA A 58 4.15 5.68 -18.76
CA ALA A 58 3.70 6.85 -19.48
C ALA A 58 3.62 6.57 -21.00
N ALA A 59 2.67 7.19 -21.67
CA ALA A 59 2.53 7.17 -23.12
C ALA A 59 3.46 8.20 -23.81
N SER A 60 3.82 9.27 -23.11
CA SER A 60 4.73 10.30 -23.54
C SER A 60 6.07 10.25 -22.81
N ALA A 61 6.95 11.18 -23.13
CA ALA A 61 8.22 11.35 -22.42
C ALA A 61 8.07 12.04 -21.04
N ASP A 62 6.90 12.57 -20.71
CA ASP A 62 6.63 13.28 -19.44
C ASP A 62 5.73 12.47 -18.51
N ALA A 63 6.30 11.45 -17.89
CA ALA A 63 5.60 10.63 -16.90
C ALA A 63 5.10 11.43 -15.69
N VAL A 64 5.76 12.54 -15.36
CA VAL A 64 5.39 13.40 -14.23
C VAL A 64 4.08 14.13 -14.51
N ALA A 65 3.95 14.71 -15.70
CA ALA A 65 2.72 15.38 -16.12
C ALA A 65 1.57 14.37 -16.29
N GLU A 66 1.79 13.27 -17.00
CA GLU A 66 0.75 12.25 -17.21
C GLU A 66 0.23 11.63 -15.91
N PHE A 67 1.11 11.39 -14.94
CA PHE A 67 0.69 10.88 -13.64
C PHE A 67 -0.20 11.90 -12.90
N ALA A 68 0.17 13.18 -12.93
CA ALA A 68 -0.64 14.24 -12.33
C ALA A 68 -2.02 14.35 -13.01
N GLU A 69 -2.06 14.37 -14.34
CA GLU A 69 -3.31 14.40 -15.11
C GLU A 69 -4.22 13.19 -14.82
N MET A 70 -3.63 12.02 -14.65
CA MET A 70 -4.40 10.82 -14.27
C MET A 70 -5.05 10.97 -12.90
N VAL A 71 -4.32 11.46 -11.89
CA VAL A 71 -4.86 11.68 -10.55
C VAL A 71 -5.94 12.75 -10.57
N ASP A 72 -5.71 13.86 -11.27
CA ASP A 72 -6.70 14.93 -11.44
C ASP A 72 -7.99 14.40 -12.08
N ALA A 73 -7.88 13.57 -13.13
CA ALA A 73 -9.03 12.95 -13.77
C ALA A 73 -9.80 12.00 -12.85
N LEU A 74 -9.11 11.27 -11.95
CA LEU A 74 -9.78 10.46 -10.92
C LEU A 74 -10.56 11.35 -9.95
N HIS A 75 -9.95 12.41 -9.45
CA HIS A 75 -10.57 13.35 -8.51
C HIS A 75 -11.76 14.09 -9.12
N GLU A 76 -11.69 14.53 -10.37
CA GLU A 76 -12.83 15.12 -11.10
C GLU A 76 -14.03 14.18 -11.20
N ASN A 77 -13.79 12.87 -11.16
CA ASN A 77 -14.83 11.86 -11.14
C ASN A 77 -15.23 11.39 -9.74
N GLY A 78 -14.70 12.01 -8.69
CA GLY A 78 -14.97 11.66 -7.29
C GLY A 78 -14.37 10.32 -6.87
N ILE A 79 -13.26 9.92 -7.49
CA ILE A 79 -12.53 8.68 -7.20
C ILE A 79 -11.23 9.05 -6.52
N GLU A 80 -11.01 8.51 -5.32
CA GLU A 80 -9.76 8.67 -4.58
C GLU A 80 -8.64 7.83 -5.22
N CYS A 81 -7.42 8.34 -5.16
CA CYS A 81 -6.22 7.63 -5.62
C CYS A 81 -5.36 7.22 -4.42
N LEU A 82 -5.26 5.92 -4.18
CA LEU A 82 -4.34 5.34 -3.21
C LEU A 82 -3.14 4.74 -3.95
N MET A 83 -1.99 4.71 -3.31
CA MET A 83 -0.77 4.17 -3.92
C MET A 83 -0.02 3.26 -2.96
N GLU A 84 0.40 2.11 -3.46
CA GLU A 84 1.19 1.14 -2.71
C GLU A 84 2.68 1.50 -2.74
N PHE A 85 3.32 1.43 -1.57
CA PHE A 85 4.76 1.60 -1.41
C PHE A 85 5.38 0.39 -0.71
N CYS A 86 6.42 -0.15 -1.32
CA CYS A 86 7.25 -1.19 -0.72
C CYS A 86 8.61 -0.58 -0.33
N PHE A 87 8.80 -0.31 0.94
CA PHE A 87 10.08 0.12 1.47
C PHE A 87 10.93 -1.07 1.90
N ALA A 88 12.20 -1.06 1.53
CA ALA A 88 13.13 -2.09 1.96
C ALA A 88 13.26 -2.12 3.49
N PRO A 89 13.44 -3.30 4.14
CA PRO A 89 13.74 -3.38 5.56
C PRO A 89 14.95 -2.53 5.92
N GLY A 90 14.83 -1.80 7.02
CA GLY A 90 15.86 -0.86 7.45
C GLY A 90 15.86 0.49 6.73
N THR A 91 14.88 0.75 5.86
CA THR A 91 14.68 2.10 5.31
C THR A 91 14.42 3.07 6.47
N PRO A 92 15.21 4.17 6.60
CA PRO A 92 14.95 5.15 7.66
C PRO A 92 13.54 5.73 7.54
N SER A 93 12.80 5.76 8.64
CA SER A 93 11.41 6.28 8.66
C SER A 93 11.32 7.72 8.16
N GLY A 94 12.30 8.56 8.50
CA GLY A 94 12.36 9.93 7.99
C GLY A 94 12.48 10.03 6.48
N PHE A 95 13.19 9.10 5.81
CA PHE A 95 13.23 9.02 4.35
C PHE A 95 11.88 8.58 3.78
N ALA A 96 11.30 7.52 4.35
CA ALA A 96 10.01 7.02 3.90
C ALA A 96 8.92 8.11 4.05
N LEU A 97 8.88 8.84 5.16
CA LEU A 97 7.95 9.97 5.35
C LEU A 97 8.16 11.07 4.31
N GLN A 98 9.40 11.42 3.97
CA GLN A 98 9.68 12.40 2.90
C GLN A 98 9.13 11.96 1.55
N VAL A 99 9.23 10.66 1.23
CA VAL A 99 8.63 10.10 0.01
C VAL A 99 7.11 10.26 0.04
N LEU A 100 6.45 9.87 1.13
CA LEU A 100 4.99 9.98 1.25
C LEU A 100 4.52 11.44 1.18
N HIS A 101 5.24 12.37 1.83
CA HIS A 101 4.96 13.81 1.72
C HIS A 101 5.07 14.31 0.29
N HIS A 102 6.12 13.87 -0.45
CA HIS A 102 6.30 14.24 -1.84
C HIS A 102 5.08 13.86 -2.69
N TRP A 103 4.62 12.63 -2.60
CA TRP A 103 3.48 12.15 -3.38
C TRP A 103 2.16 12.80 -2.95
N GLN A 104 1.96 12.98 -1.66
CA GLN A 104 0.77 13.64 -1.14
C GLN A 104 0.70 15.12 -1.55
N LEU A 105 1.82 15.85 -1.45
CA LEU A 105 1.85 17.29 -1.75
C LEU A 105 1.86 17.58 -3.26
N ARG A 106 2.57 16.76 -4.04
CA ARG A 106 2.73 16.99 -5.48
C ARG A 106 1.58 16.45 -6.31
N TYR A 107 1.10 15.26 -5.97
CA TYR A 107 0.09 14.54 -6.76
C TYR A 107 -1.24 14.39 -6.04
N GLN A 108 -1.37 14.93 -4.84
CA GLN A 108 -2.58 14.88 -4.03
C GLN A 108 -3.09 13.45 -3.78
N ILE A 109 -2.17 12.50 -3.59
CA ILE A 109 -2.51 11.11 -3.28
C ILE A 109 -3.30 11.05 -1.97
N ASP A 110 -4.47 10.39 -1.99
CA ASP A 110 -5.42 10.32 -0.88
C ASP A 110 -5.04 9.29 0.17
N GLY A 111 -4.25 8.30 -0.20
CA GLY A 111 -3.84 7.25 0.72
C GLY A 111 -2.63 6.46 0.27
N PHE A 112 -1.99 5.82 1.24
CA PHE A 112 -0.83 4.96 1.01
C PHE A 112 -1.04 3.60 1.64
N HIS A 113 -0.81 2.54 0.86
CA HIS A 113 -0.69 1.18 1.36
C HIS A 113 0.79 0.85 1.48
N LEU A 114 1.25 0.61 2.71
CA LEU A 114 2.66 0.47 3.03
C LEU A 114 2.99 -1.01 3.30
N VAL A 115 3.81 -1.57 2.43
CA VAL A 115 4.28 -2.95 2.49
C VAL A 115 5.74 -2.96 2.95
N GLY A 116 6.07 -3.86 3.85
CA GLY A 116 7.44 -4.03 4.35
C GLY A 116 7.55 -3.79 5.85
N ASP A 117 8.24 -2.74 6.28
CA ASP A 117 8.54 -2.50 7.69
C ASP A 117 7.35 -1.89 8.44
N ALA A 118 6.76 -2.68 9.35
CA ALA A 118 5.65 -2.24 10.19
C ALA A 118 6.01 -1.12 11.18
N SER A 119 7.30 -0.88 11.45
CA SER A 119 7.74 0.20 12.35
C SER A 119 7.38 1.58 11.81
N LEU A 120 7.29 1.73 10.49
CA LEU A 120 6.87 2.96 9.84
C LEU A 120 5.42 3.36 10.20
N ALA A 121 4.56 2.40 10.55
CA ALA A 121 3.18 2.68 10.92
C ALA A 121 3.06 3.64 12.10
N GLU A 122 3.90 3.46 13.12
CA GLU A 122 3.92 4.31 14.31
C GLU A 122 4.35 5.73 13.97
N GLU A 123 5.40 5.89 13.18
CA GLU A 123 5.91 7.20 12.77
C GLU A 123 4.92 7.92 11.85
N ALA A 124 4.40 7.23 10.82
CA ALA A 124 3.43 7.79 9.90
C ALA A 124 2.11 8.19 10.59
N SER A 125 1.67 7.44 11.59
CA SER A 125 0.47 7.76 12.36
C SER A 125 0.57 9.05 13.18
N LYS A 126 1.78 9.48 13.51
CA LYS A 126 2.06 10.71 14.26
C LYS A 126 2.35 11.91 13.35
N ASP A 127 2.52 11.67 12.06
CA ASP A 127 2.90 12.71 11.11
C ASP A 127 1.75 13.69 10.84
N ALA A 128 2.05 14.99 11.00
CA ALA A 128 1.05 16.05 10.89
C ALA A 128 0.54 16.25 9.45
N LEU A 129 1.40 16.04 8.45
CA LEU A 129 1.02 16.19 7.04
C LEU A 129 0.13 15.02 6.58
N LEU A 130 0.41 13.82 7.07
CA LEU A 130 -0.33 12.61 6.71
C LEU A 130 -1.64 12.44 7.52
N ARG A 131 -1.98 13.37 8.42
CA ARG A 131 -3.15 13.25 9.31
C ARG A 131 -4.49 13.02 8.60
N LYS A 132 -4.63 13.47 7.37
CA LYS A 132 -5.85 13.30 6.56
C LYS A 132 -5.69 12.24 5.48
N THR A 133 -4.49 11.72 5.27
CA THR A 133 -4.16 10.73 4.26
C THR A 133 -4.47 9.35 4.80
N LYS A 134 -5.13 8.51 4.04
CA LYS A 134 -5.40 7.12 4.42
C LYS A 134 -4.10 6.34 4.47
N LEU A 135 -3.84 5.64 5.55
CA LEU A 135 -2.65 4.82 5.74
C LEU A 135 -3.08 3.37 5.98
N ILE A 136 -2.66 2.48 5.11
CA ILE A 136 -2.95 1.05 5.18
C ILE A 136 -1.63 0.31 5.36
N PHE A 137 -1.57 -0.58 6.34
CA PHE A 137 -0.41 -1.42 6.62
C PHE A 137 -0.78 -2.89 6.56
N LEU A 138 0.18 -3.73 6.20
CA LEU A 138 0.01 -5.17 6.20
C LEU A 138 -0.17 -5.73 7.62
N GLY A 139 0.43 -5.07 8.60
CA GLY A 139 0.29 -5.34 10.03
C GLY A 139 1.02 -4.26 10.82
N PHE A 140 0.54 -3.99 12.03
CA PHE A 140 1.19 -3.09 12.97
C PHE A 140 0.79 -3.42 14.41
N ASP A 141 1.60 -2.99 15.38
CA ASP A 141 1.27 -3.13 16.79
C ASP A 141 0.26 -2.04 17.23
N GLY A 142 -1.02 -2.38 17.17
CA GLY A 142 -2.09 -1.48 17.57
C GLY A 142 -2.02 -1.08 19.04
N ALA A 143 -1.59 -1.98 19.93
CA ALA A 143 -1.44 -1.67 21.36
C ALA A 143 -0.37 -0.58 21.57
N ARG A 144 0.72 -0.64 20.83
CA ARG A 144 1.79 0.36 20.88
C ARG A 144 1.36 1.70 20.29
N ILE A 145 0.65 1.69 19.15
CA ILE A 145 0.19 2.91 18.48
C ILE A 145 -0.93 3.59 19.29
N TYR A 146 -1.91 2.80 19.72
CA TYR A 146 -3.09 3.34 20.40
C TYR A 146 -2.91 3.52 21.90
N GLN A 147 -1.92 2.87 22.51
CA GLN A 147 -1.59 2.97 23.95
C GLN A 147 -2.82 2.82 24.86
N GLY A 148 -3.70 1.88 24.55
CA GLY A 148 -4.93 1.63 25.30
C GLY A 148 -5.99 2.73 25.20
N LYS A 149 -5.82 3.72 24.34
CA LYS A 149 -6.81 4.76 24.07
C LYS A 149 -7.56 4.44 22.78
N ARG A 150 -8.79 4.90 22.68
CA ARG A 150 -9.54 4.84 21.43
C ARG A 150 -8.75 5.55 20.33
N PRO A 151 -8.55 4.92 19.15
CA PRO A 151 -7.71 5.51 18.11
C PRO A 151 -8.23 6.88 17.71
N TRP A 152 -7.40 7.88 17.89
CA TRP A 152 -7.65 9.21 17.34
C TRP A 152 -7.47 9.23 15.82
N PHE A 153 -6.82 8.22 15.29
CA PHE A 153 -6.42 8.08 13.89
C PHE A 153 -7.48 7.32 13.11
N ARG A 154 -8.43 8.04 12.55
CA ARG A 154 -9.42 7.46 11.64
C ARG A 154 -8.84 7.10 10.27
N ASN A 155 -7.60 7.50 10.01
CA ASN A 155 -6.91 7.31 8.74
C ASN A 155 -6.00 6.08 8.71
N LEU A 156 -5.83 5.38 9.83
CA LEU A 156 -4.98 4.17 9.91
C LEU A 156 -5.83 2.91 9.78
N GLY A 157 -5.48 2.07 8.81
CA GLY A 157 -6.12 0.79 8.53
C GLY A 157 -5.11 -0.34 8.45
N GLU A 158 -5.57 -1.56 8.71
CA GLU A 158 -4.79 -2.78 8.55
C GLU A 158 -5.32 -3.59 7.37
N HIS A 159 -4.41 -4.09 6.53
CA HIS A 159 -4.76 -5.07 5.52
C HIS A 159 -5.02 -6.43 6.17
N ASN A 160 -6.28 -6.80 6.28
CA ASN A 160 -6.70 -8.01 6.98
C ASN A 160 -6.56 -9.25 6.10
N GLN A 161 -5.37 -9.85 6.09
CA GLN A 161 -5.10 -11.10 5.34
C GLN A 161 -5.95 -12.28 5.81
N GLY A 162 -6.26 -12.34 7.10
CA GLY A 162 -7.13 -13.38 7.64
C GLY A 162 -8.53 -13.30 7.03
N TYR A 163 -9.12 -12.11 6.96
CA TYR A 163 -10.41 -11.90 6.29
C TYR A 163 -10.32 -12.32 4.80
N GLN A 164 -9.30 -11.86 4.08
CA GLN A 164 -9.10 -12.19 2.68
C GLN A 164 -9.02 -13.70 2.44
N TYR A 165 -8.30 -14.43 3.29
CA TYR A 165 -8.17 -15.88 3.19
C TYR A 165 -9.50 -16.60 3.47
N HIS A 166 -10.17 -16.24 4.56
CA HIS A 166 -11.38 -16.95 4.99
C HIS A 166 -12.60 -16.62 4.14
N ILE A 167 -12.72 -15.39 3.60
CA ILE A 167 -13.79 -15.08 2.63
C ILE A 167 -13.63 -15.87 1.33
N ARG A 168 -12.39 -16.04 0.83
CA ARG A 168 -12.13 -16.85 -0.36
C ARG A 168 -12.51 -18.30 -0.15
N ARG A 169 -12.21 -18.89 1.01
CA ARG A 169 -12.61 -20.25 1.36
C ARG A 169 -14.14 -20.39 1.42
N PHE A 170 -14.78 -19.41 2.04
CA PHE A 170 -16.25 -19.40 2.11
C PHE A 170 -16.89 -19.31 0.74
N LEU A 171 -16.45 -18.40 -0.12
CA LEU A 171 -16.98 -18.24 -1.48
C LEU A 171 -16.70 -19.46 -2.37
N LYS A 172 -15.61 -20.17 -2.14
CA LYS A 172 -15.29 -21.44 -2.81
C LYS A 172 -16.15 -22.60 -2.34
N GLY A 173 -16.80 -22.50 -1.18
CA GLY A 173 -17.60 -23.56 -0.59
C GLY A 173 -16.78 -24.60 0.20
N ASP A 174 -15.60 -24.22 0.70
CA ASP A 174 -14.78 -25.13 1.51
C ASP A 174 -15.53 -25.51 2.79
N GLU A 175 -15.49 -26.78 3.15
CA GLU A 175 -16.14 -27.30 4.36
C GLU A 175 -15.64 -26.61 5.63
N GLY A 176 -16.54 -26.32 6.57
CA GLY A 176 -16.20 -25.67 7.84
C GLY A 176 -15.83 -24.19 7.75
N SER A 177 -15.89 -23.57 6.56
CA SER A 177 -15.45 -22.18 6.34
C SER A 177 -16.38 -21.12 6.93
N LEU A 178 -17.64 -21.44 7.27
CA LEU A 178 -18.63 -20.48 7.74
C LEU A 178 -18.27 -19.88 9.11
N SER A 179 -17.76 -20.67 10.04
CA SER A 179 -17.38 -20.20 11.37
C SER A 179 -16.25 -19.18 11.31
N ASP A 180 -15.21 -19.52 10.52
CA ASP A 180 -14.05 -18.67 10.33
C ASP A 180 -14.41 -17.36 9.61
N PHE A 181 -15.22 -17.46 8.55
CA PHE A 181 -15.74 -16.30 7.84
C PHE A 181 -16.52 -15.38 8.77
N THR A 182 -17.42 -15.95 9.59
CA THR A 182 -18.23 -15.19 10.56
C THR A 182 -17.35 -14.50 11.61
N TYR A 183 -16.30 -15.18 12.09
CA TYR A 183 -15.34 -14.60 13.03
C TYR A 183 -14.64 -13.39 12.43
N TYR A 184 -14.05 -13.53 11.25
CA TYR A 184 -13.33 -12.44 10.60
C TYR A 184 -14.24 -11.29 10.14
N LEU A 185 -15.47 -11.56 9.77
CA LEU A 185 -16.47 -10.54 9.42
C LEU A 185 -16.84 -9.66 10.62
N ARG A 186 -16.88 -10.24 11.82
CA ARG A 186 -17.24 -9.53 13.05
C ARG A 186 -16.07 -8.91 13.79
N ARG A 187 -14.85 -9.23 13.35
CA ARG A 187 -13.65 -8.75 14.02
C ARG A 187 -13.56 -7.23 13.89
N SER A 188 -13.48 -6.55 15.02
CA SER A 188 -13.29 -5.11 15.10
C SER A 188 -11.87 -4.78 15.55
N PRO A 189 -11.39 -3.52 15.40
CA PRO A 189 -10.12 -3.08 15.96
C PRO A 189 -9.96 -3.32 17.47
N GLU A 190 -11.06 -3.51 18.17
CA GLU A 190 -11.06 -3.79 19.62
C GLU A 190 -10.78 -5.27 19.95
N THR A 191 -10.80 -6.14 18.94
CA THR A 191 -10.60 -7.59 19.07
C THR A 191 -9.31 -8.09 18.41
N HIS A 192 -8.45 -7.18 18.01
CA HIS A 192 -7.12 -7.47 17.45
C HIS A 192 -6.07 -7.66 18.52
#